data_c0b07f683b6ca39b78a401e0642c76a1
#
_entry.id   c0b07f683b6ca39b78a401e0642c76a1
#
_cell.length_a   1.000
_cell.length_b   1.000
_cell.length_c   1.000
_cell.angle_alpha   90.00
_cell.angle_beta   90.00
_cell.angle_gamma   90.00
#
_symmetry.space_group_name_H-M   'P 1'
#
loop_
_entity.id
_entity.type
_entity.pdbx_description
1 polymer ?
#
loop_
_entity_poly.entity_id
_entity_poly.type
_entity_poly.pdbx_seq_one_letter_code
_entity_poly.pdbx_strand_id
1 'polypeptide(L)'
;FACNFANHMYALSARILEKHHIPFEVMLSLIDETAKKVHELPPAKAQTGPAIRYDENVINRHLDLLADVPDMQELYEKISKSIYKQK
;
A
#
# COMPACT_ATOMS: atom_id res chain seq x y z
N PHE A 1 10.23 -10.76 1.91
CA PHE A 1 9.04 -10.04 1.46
C PHE A 1 7.98 -9.94 2.56
N ALA A 2 7.56 -11.06 3.12
CA ALA A 2 6.39 -11.08 4.00
C ALA A 2 6.61 -10.44 5.37
N CYS A 3 7.83 -10.25 5.79
CA CYS A 3 8.12 -9.65 7.10
C CYS A 3 8.82 -8.31 6.95
N ASN A 4 10.05 -8.31 6.48
CA ASN A 4 10.86 -7.10 6.40
C ASN A 4 10.27 -6.05 5.44
N PHE A 5 9.81 -6.49 4.28
CA PHE A 5 9.25 -5.58 3.28
C PHE A 5 7.89 -5.07 3.72
N ALA A 6 7.06 -5.94 4.30
CA ALA A 6 5.78 -5.51 4.85
C ALA A 6 5.99 -4.45 5.95
N ASN A 7 6.95 -4.69 6.85
CA ASN A 7 7.26 -3.71 7.89
C ASN A 7 7.73 -2.38 7.30
N HIS A 8 8.52 -2.43 6.23
CA HIS A 8 8.95 -1.20 5.56
C HIS A 8 7.75 -0.41 5.00
N MET A 9 6.74 -1.12 4.45
CA MET A 9 5.52 -0.45 4.00
C MET A 9 4.81 0.23 5.17
N TYR A 10 4.79 -0.38 6.34
CA TYR A 10 4.26 0.27 7.54
C TYR A 10 5.05 1.52 7.90
N ALA A 11 6.38 1.45 7.81
CA ALA A 11 7.24 2.61 8.10
C ALA A 11 6.97 3.78 7.14
N LEU A 12 6.82 3.49 5.85
CA LEU A 12 6.49 4.52 4.87
C LEU A 12 5.10 5.11 5.11
N SER A 13 4.14 4.26 5.46
CA SER A 13 2.79 4.70 5.82
C SER A 13 2.81 5.62 7.04
N ALA A 14 3.60 5.27 8.05
CA ALA A 14 3.75 6.10 9.25
C ALA A 14 4.30 7.48 8.91
N ARG A 15 5.26 7.57 7.98
CA ARG A 15 5.82 8.86 7.54
C ARG A 15 4.78 9.72 6.84
N ILE A 16 3.94 9.13 5.99
CA ILE A 16 2.86 9.86 5.33
C ILE A 16 1.85 10.38 6.36
N LEU A 17 1.45 9.53 7.31
CA LEU A 17 0.49 9.91 8.35
C LEU A 17 1.03 11.02 9.25
N GLU A 18 2.30 10.93 9.64
CA GLU A 18 2.96 11.95 10.46
C GLU A 18 2.91 13.32 9.77
N LYS A 19 3.15 13.34 8.47
CA LYS A 19 3.09 14.56 7.67
C LYS A 19 1.73 15.23 7.72
N HIS A 20 0.67 14.45 7.87
CA HIS A 20 -0.70 14.94 7.97
C HIS A 20 -1.22 14.99 9.41
N HIS A 21 -0.33 14.84 10.40
CA HIS A 21 -0.67 14.88 11.83
C HIS A 21 -1.69 13.82 12.24
N ILE A 22 -1.63 12.65 11.61
CA ILE A 22 -2.48 11.51 11.90
C ILE A 22 -1.65 10.44 12.62
N PRO A 23 -2.07 9.96 13.80
CA PRO A 23 -1.31 8.94 14.52
C PRO A 23 -1.35 7.60 13.78
N PHE A 24 -0.23 6.87 13.79
CA PHE A 24 -0.13 5.57 13.11
C PHE A 24 -1.14 4.55 13.63
N GLU A 25 -1.56 4.68 14.89
CA GLU A 25 -2.52 3.75 15.51
C GLU A 25 -3.81 3.58 14.72
N VAL A 26 -4.20 4.59 13.92
CA VAL A 26 -5.40 4.47 13.06
C VAL A 26 -5.26 3.35 12.02
N MET A 27 -4.03 2.92 11.72
CA MET A 27 -3.78 1.87 10.73
C MET A 27 -3.77 0.47 11.32
N LEU A 28 -3.70 0.33 12.66
CA LEU A 28 -3.49 -0.99 13.27
C LEU A 28 -4.59 -1.99 12.93
N SER A 29 -5.87 -1.57 12.98
CA SER A 29 -6.97 -2.46 12.64
C SER A 29 -6.94 -2.89 11.17
N LEU A 30 -6.50 -2.01 10.27
CA LEU A 30 -6.35 -2.33 8.84
C LEU A 30 -5.21 -3.31 8.61
N ILE A 31 -4.09 -3.12 9.31
CA ILE A 31 -2.95 -4.03 9.27
C ILE A 31 -3.37 -5.42 9.74
N ASP A 32 -4.08 -5.48 10.87
CA ASP A 32 -4.56 -6.74 11.43
C ASP A 32 -5.52 -7.43 10.46
N GLU A 33 -6.44 -6.69 9.85
CA GLU A 33 -7.39 -7.24 8.89
C GLU A 33 -6.69 -7.77 7.64
N THR A 34 -5.69 -7.07 7.15
CA THR A 34 -4.90 -7.50 5.99
C THR A 34 -4.18 -8.81 6.28
N ALA A 35 -3.57 -8.92 7.46
CA ALA A 35 -2.89 -10.14 7.88
C ALA A 35 -3.87 -11.30 8.07
N LYS A 36 -5.04 -11.02 8.63
CA LYS A 36 -6.07 -12.03 8.87
C LYS A 36 -6.58 -12.65 7.57
N LYS A 37 -6.73 -11.85 6.53
CA LYS A 37 -7.25 -12.34 5.24
C LYS A 37 -6.42 -13.45 4.63
N VAL A 38 -5.09 -13.42 4.80
CA VAL A 38 -4.24 -14.45 4.23
C VAL A 38 -4.29 -15.77 5.00
N HIS A 39 -4.94 -15.78 6.17
CA HIS A 39 -5.29 -17.04 6.86
C HIS A 39 -6.51 -17.71 6.24
N GLU A 40 -7.36 -16.95 5.58
CA GLU A 40 -8.65 -17.42 5.04
C GLU A 40 -8.62 -17.61 3.52
N LEU A 41 -7.80 -16.80 2.82
CA LEU A 41 -7.72 -16.79 1.36
C LEU A 41 -6.28 -16.82 0.89
N PRO A 42 -5.98 -17.41 -0.27
CA PRO A 42 -4.68 -17.23 -0.88
C PRO A 42 -4.40 -15.74 -1.11
N PRO A 43 -3.16 -15.27 -0.93
CA PRO A 43 -2.84 -13.85 -1.07
C PRO A 43 -3.29 -13.22 -2.39
N ALA A 44 -3.18 -13.95 -3.50
CA ALA A 44 -3.61 -13.44 -4.80
C ALA A 44 -5.11 -13.11 -4.82
N LYS A 45 -5.92 -13.86 -4.08
CA LYS A 45 -7.37 -13.63 -4.01
C LYS A 45 -7.75 -12.60 -2.96
N ALA A 46 -6.86 -12.34 -2.01
CA ALA A 46 -7.07 -11.34 -0.97
C ALA A 46 -6.67 -9.92 -1.41
N GLN A 47 -6.02 -9.80 -2.58
CA GLN A 47 -5.51 -8.52 -3.05
C GLN A 47 -6.63 -7.50 -3.27
N THR A 48 -6.46 -6.32 -2.70
CA THR A 48 -7.38 -5.19 -2.84
C THR A 48 -6.63 -3.96 -3.37
N GLY A 49 -7.33 -2.86 -3.49
CA GLY A 49 -6.74 -1.59 -3.88
C GLY A 49 -6.93 -1.26 -5.37
N PRO A 50 -6.52 -0.07 -5.78
CA PRO A 50 -6.74 0.40 -7.15
C PRO A 50 -5.87 -0.31 -8.19
N ALA A 51 -4.71 -0.84 -7.80
CA ALA A 51 -3.79 -1.47 -8.76
C ALA A 51 -4.37 -2.75 -9.37
N ILE A 52 -5.03 -3.58 -8.55
CA ILE A 52 -5.61 -4.83 -9.06
C ILE A 52 -6.75 -4.58 -10.04
N ARG A 53 -7.45 -3.45 -9.89
CA ARG A 53 -8.54 -3.04 -10.77
C ARG A 53 -8.08 -2.17 -11.94
N TYR A 54 -6.79 -1.84 -11.97
CA TYR A 54 -6.20 -0.88 -12.91
C TYR A 54 -6.97 0.46 -12.92
N ASP A 55 -7.25 0.97 -11.73
CA ASP A 55 -7.96 2.24 -11.55
C ASP A 55 -6.98 3.40 -11.71
N GLU A 56 -6.76 3.82 -12.95
CA GLU A 56 -5.78 4.85 -13.29
C GLU A 56 -6.06 6.19 -12.60
N ASN A 57 -7.32 6.55 -12.45
CA ASN A 57 -7.66 7.83 -11.82
C ASN A 57 -7.20 7.87 -10.37
N VAL A 58 -7.43 6.79 -9.62
CA VAL A 58 -7.00 6.71 -8.22
C VAL A 58 -5.49 6.61 -8.14
N ILE A 59 -4.87 5.78 -8.99
CA ILE A 59 -3.41 5.62 -9.01
C ILE A 59 -2.73 6.96 -9.29
N ASN A 60 -3.20 7.70 -10.29
CA ASN A 60 -2.64 9.00 -10.64
C ASN A 60 -2.81 10.02 -9.51
N ARG A 61 -3.94 9.99 -8.84
CA ARG A 61 -4.16 10.86 -7.67
C ARG A 61 -3.18 10.54 -6.55
N HIS A 62 -2.93 9.25 -6.30
CA HIS A 62 -1.95 8.83 -5.29
C HIS A 62 -0.53 9.25 -5.69
N LEU A 63 -0.17 9.11 -6.96
CA LEU A 63 1.13 9.56 -7.46
C LEU A 63 1.30 11.06 -7.26
N ASP A 64 0.27 11.84 -7.53
CA ASP A 64 0.32 13.30 -7.32
C ASP A 64 0.50 13.64 -5.83
N LEU A 65 -0.16 12.91 -4.94
CA LEU A 65 -0.01 13.10 -3.50
C LEU A 65 1.41 12.77 -3.00
N LEU A 66 2.14 11.95 -3.75
CA LEU A 66 3.51 11.54 -3.41
C LEU A 66 4.56 12.35 -4.18
N ALA A 67 4.17 13.40 -4.89
CA ALA A 67 5.09 14.17 -5.74
C ALA A 67 6.25 14.79 -4.96
N ASP A 68 6.06 15.11 -3.68
CA ASP A 68 7.09 15.69 -2.82
C ASP A 68 8.02 14.65 -2.19
N VAL A 69 7.77 13.37 -2.41
CA VAL A 69 8.62 12.26 -1.96
C VAL A 69 8.90 11.31 -3.13
N PRO A 70 9.77 11.72 -4.08
CA PRO A 70 9.95 11.00 -5.36
C PRO A 70 10.31 9.53 -5.22
N ASP A 71 11.13 9.18 -4.22
CA ASP A 71 11.51 7.78 -4.01
C ASP A 71 10.30 6.92 -3.63
N MET A 72 9.43 7.45 -2.81
CA MET A 72 8.22 6.77 -2.39
C MET A 72 7.22 6.69 -3.55
N GLN A 73 7.13 7.75 -4.34
CA GLN A 73 6.29 7.78 -5.53
C GLN A 73 6.70 6.70 -6.54
N GLU A 74 8.00 6.57 -6.79
CA GLU A 74 8.54 5.55 -7.69
C GLU A 74 8.25 4.14 -7.18
N LEU A 75 8.43 3.93 -5.87
CA LEU A 75 8.13 2.64 -5.25
C LEU A 75 6.65 2.29 -5.38
N TYR A 76 5.77 3.24 -5.10
CA TYR A 76 4.32 3.06 -5.26
C TYR A 76 3.97 2.64 -6.67
N GLU A 77 4.54 3.30 -7.67
CA GLU A 77 4.27 2.99 -9.07
C GLU A 77 4.74 1.59 -9.43
N LYS A 78 5.95 1.22 -9.01
CA LYS A 78 6.51 -0.11 -9.30
C LYS A 78 5.69 -1.23 -8.67
N ILE A 79 5.29 -1.05 -7.41
CA ILE A 79 4.47 -2.04 -6.71
C ILE A 79 3.09 -2.15 -7.37
N SER A 80 2.49 -1.01 -7.73
CA SER A 80 1.19 -1.00 -8.42
C SER A 80 1.24 -1.79 -9.72
N LYS A 81 2.29 -1.59 -10.52
CA LYS A 81 2.49 -2.35 -11.75
C LYS A 81 2.68 -3.84 -11.48
N SER A 82 3.43 -4.16 -10.43
CA SER A 82 3.66 -5.55 -10.04
C SER A 82 2.34 -6.25 -9.68
N ILE A 83 1.50 -5.58 -8.91
CA ILE A 83 0.18 -6.10 -8.53
C ILE A 83 -0.66 -6.38 -9.77
N TYR A 84 -0.73 -5.42 -10.68
CA TYR A 84 -1.52 -5.57 -11.91
C TYR A 84 -1.02 -6.72 -12.77
N LYS A 85 0.30 -6.88 -12.89
CA LYS A 85 0.89 -7.95 -13.70
C LYS A 85 0.64 -9.35 -13.14
N GLN A 86 0.41 -9.47 -11.83
CA GLN A 86 0.14 -10.75 -11.18
C GLN A 86 -1.34 -11.17 -11.30
N LYS A 87 -2.14 -10.32 -11.83
CA LYS A 87 -3.57 -10.53 -11.99
C LYS A 87 -3.92 -11.78 -12.82
#